data_83002cd7662197590be396dcade7688f
#
_entry.id   83002cd7662197590be396dcade7688f
#
_cell.length_a   1.000
_cell.length_b   1.000
_cell.length_c   1.000
_cell.angle_alpha   90.00
_cell.angle_beta   90.00
_cell.angle_gamma   90.00
#
_symmetry.space_group_name_H-M   'P 1'
#
loop_
_entity.id
_entity.type
_entity.pdbx_description
1 polymer ?
#
loop_
_entity_poly.entity_id
_entity_poly.type
_entity_poly.pdbx_seq_one_letter_code
_entity_poly.pdbx_strand_id
1 'polypeptide(L)'
;MGGPLWYFSGGIIGLLAIVMAHHVAVEGELIRRGLRIRDLGSERFTWSDLKAVIYTADPGSHLAAVLGAPWGVADYMMANVIDLLNAGNWQRGGNKNSPKPKPVPRPGDKDESVKRFGADPIAPEAFDEWWTNG
;
A
#
# COMPACT_ATOMS: atom_id res chain seq x y z
N MET A 1 8.26 3.28 -8.68
CA MET A 1 7.86 4.53 -8.04
C MET A 1 6.37 4.47 -7.77
N GLY A 2 5.94 3.76 -6.76
CA GLY A 2 4.54 3.64 -6.40
C GLY A 2 4.29 4.27 -5.04
N GLY A 3 4.11 5.58 -4.99
CA GLY A 3 3.39 6.19 -3.88
C GLY A 3 1.93 5.73 -3.99
N PRO A 4 1.21 5.62 -2.86
CA PRO A 4 -0.18 5.18 -2.88
C PRO A 4 -1.00 6.10 -3.79
N LEU A 5 -1.79 5.49 -4.69
CA LEU A 5 -2.57 6.18 -5.72
C LEU A 5 -3.57 7.23 -5.19
N TRP A 6 -3.89 7.18 -3.89
CA TRP A 6 -4.75 8.16 -3.23
C TRP A 6 -4.09 9.55 -3.02
N TYR A 7 -2.80 9.69 -3.35
CA TYR A 7 -2.09 10.97 -3.31
C TYR A 7 -2.18 11.76 -4.64
N PHE A 8 -2.97 11.28 -5.60
CA PHE A 8 -3.15 12.01 -6.84
C PHE A 8 -4.02 13.25 -6.63
N SER A 9 -3.38 14.39 -6.50
CA SER A 9 -3.99 15.73 -6.55
C SER A 9 -4.50 16.09 -7.96
N GLY A 10 -4.90 15.11 -8.75
CA GLY A 10 -5.10 15.24 -10.20
C GLY A 10 -6.49 15.63 -10.67
N GLY A 11 -7.35 16.17 -9.83
CA GLY A 11 -8.68 16.61 -10.28
C GLY A 11 -9.43 15.51 -11.07
N ILE A 12 -10.19 15.89 -12.11
CA ILE A 12 -10.96 14.97 -12.97
C ILE A 12 -10.04 13.99 -13.71
N ILE A 13 -8.87 14.43 -14.16
CA ILE A 13 -7.91 13.59 -14.91
C ILE A 13 -7.40 12.44 -14.02
N GLY A 14 -7.08 12.73 -12.75
CA GLY A 14 -6.66 11.70 -11.79
C GLY A 14 -7.76 10.70 -11.49
N LEU A 15 -9.00 11.15 -11.34
CA LEU A 15 -10.16 10.27 -11.17
C LEU A 15 -10.39 9.39 -12.39
N LEU A 16 -10.28 9.96 -13.60
CA LEU A 16 -10.40 9.21 -14.84
C LEU A 16 -9.33 8.12 -14.95
N ALA A 17 -8.09 8.43 -14.60
CA ALA A 17 -6.99 7.45 -14.59
C ALA A 17 -7.29 6.28 -13.64
N ILE A 18 -7.82 6.55 -12.45
CA ILE A 18 -8.24 5.50 -11.49
C ILE A 18 -9.36 4.64 -12.08
N VAL A 19 -10.38 5.26 -12.68
CA VAL A 19 -11.49 4.54 -13.32
C VAL A 19 -10.98 3.64 -14.45
N MET A 20 -10.09 4.13 -15.29
CA MET A 20 -9.53 3.35 -16.40
C MET A 20 -8.65 2.18 -15.92
N ALA A 21 -7.82 2.41 -14.90
CA ALA A 21 -6.92 1.39 -14.37
C ALA A 21 -7.65 0.32 -13.54
N HIS A 22 -8.70 0.70 -12.83
CA HIS A 22 -9.38 -0.14 -11.84
C HIS A 22 -10.89 -0.18 -12.03
N HIS A 23 -11.36 -0.20 -13.29
CA HIS A 23 -12.77 -0.10 -13.65
C HIS A 23 -13.68 -1.04 -12.84
N VAL A 24 -13.32 -2.32 -12.75
CA VAL A 24 -14.11 -3.34 -12.03
C VAL A 24 -14.22 -3.02 -10.53
N ALA A 25 -13.14 -2.58 -9.92
CA ALA A 25 -13.13 -2.25 -8.49
C ALA A 25 -13.98 -1.01 -8.20
N VAL A 26 -13.87 0.02 -9.06
CA VAL A 26 -14.67 1.25 -8.96
C VAL A 26 -16.15 0.94 -9.19
N GLU A 27 -16.49 0.22 -10.25
CA GLU A 27 -17.89 -0.14 -10.52
C GLU A 27 -18.48 -1.01 -9.41
N GLY A 28 -17.71 -1.96 -8.85
CA GLY A 28 -18.15 -2.76 -7.71
C GLY A 28 -18.48 -1.91 -6.48
N GLU A 29 -17.65 -0.91 -6.18
CA GLU A 29 -17.89 0.03 -5.08
C GLU A 29 -19.14 0.91 -5.33
N LEU A 30 -19.32 1.37 -6.57
CA LEU A 30 -20.48 2.15 -6.98
C LEU A 30 -21.78 1.34 -6.89
N ILE A 31 -21.76 0.08 -7.35
CA ILE A 31 -22.93 -0.81 -7.27
C ILE A 31 -23.39 -1.00 -5.83
N ARG A 32 -22.46 -1.18 -4.89
CA ARG A 32 -22.79 -1.31 -3.46
C ARG A 32 -23.51 -0.09 -2.91
N ARG A 33 -23.27 1.09 -3.50
CA ARG A 33 -23.89 2.37 -3.12
C ARG A 33 -25.10 2.73 -3.98
N GLY A 34 -25.53 1.83 -4.89
CA GLY A 34 -26.65 2.07 -5.79
C GLY A 34 -26.34 3.02 -6.95
N LEU A 35 -25.06 3.24 -7.24
CA LEU A 35 -24.57 4.11 -8.31
C LEU A 35 -24.02 3.29 -9.47
N ARG A 36 -23.85 3.90 -10.63
CA ARG A 36 -23.26 3.30 -11.83
C ARG A 36 -22.29 4.29 -12.48
N ILE A 37 -21.17 3.79 -12.98
CA ILE A 37 -20.18 4.65 -13.66
C ILE A 37 -20.78 5.31 -14.92
N ARG A 38 -21.72 4.65 -15.59
CA ARG A 38 -22.42 5.20 -16.76
C ARG A 38 -23.23 6.45 -16.47
N ASP A 39 -23.62 6.68 -15.21
CA ASP A 39 -24.40 7.85 -14.79
C ASP A 39 -23.49 9.04 -14.43
N LEU A 40 -22.16 8.84 -14.50
CA LEU A 40 -21.18 9.87 -14.18
C LEU A 40 -21.32 11.06 -15.14
N GLY A 41 -21.36 12.26 -14.58
CA GLY A 41 -21.59 13.52 -15.31
C GLY A 41 -23.07 13.93 -15.37
N SER A 42 -23.98 13.12 -14.83
CA SER A 42 -25.39 13.51 -14.66
C SER A 42 -25.58 14.34 -13.39
N GLU A 43 -26.75 14.95 -13.24
CA GLU A 43 -27.14 15.67 -12.01
C GLU A 43 -27.18 14.76 -10.78
N ARG A 44 -27.39 13.45 -10.98
CA ARG A 44 -27.47 12.44 -9.91
C ARG A 44 -26.12 11.89 -9.47
N PHE A 45 -25.10 11.97 -10.33
CA PHE A 45 -23.78 11.44 -10.05
C PHE A 45 -22.71 12.29 -10.74
N THR A 46 -22.09 13.16 -9.96
CA THR A 46 -21.09 14.11 -10.41
C THR A 46 -19.67 13.58 -10.21
N TRP A 47 -18.69 14.27 -10.79
CA TRP A 47 -17.26 13.98 -10.53
C TRP A 47 -16.87 14.17 -9.06
N SER A 48 -17.53 15.09 -8.35
CA SER A 48 -17.33 15.28 -6.91
C SER A 48 -17.86 14.09 -6.11
N ASP A 49 -18.98 13.50 -6.53
CA ASP A 49 -19.51 12.30 -5.88
C ASP A 49 -18.60 11.09 -6.10
N LEU A 50 -18.08 10.91 -7.32
CA LEU A 50 -17.10 9.87 -7.61
C LEU A 50 -15.86 10.04 -6.75
N LYS A 51 -15.36 11.27 -6.62
CA LYS A 51 -14.23 11.56 -5.72
C LYS A 51 -14.54 11.14 -4.29
N ALA A 52 -15.71 11.52 -3.78
CA ALA A 52 -16.13 11.15 -2.43
C ALA A 52 -16.18 9.62 -2.24
N VAL A 53 -16.77 8.88 -3.20
CA VAL A 53 -16.83 7.41 -3.16
C VAL A 53 -15.43 6.79 -3.09
N ILE A 54 -14.50 7.24 -3.94
CA ILE A 54 -13.13 6.71 -3.97
C ILE A 54 -12.40 6.98 -2.66
N TYR A 55 -12.51 8.20 -2.12
CA TYR A 55 -11.80 8.59 -0.89
C TYR A 55 -12.43 8.03 0.39
N THR A 56 -13.70 7.63 0.34
CA THR A 56 -14.43 7.03 1.48
C THR A 56 -14.65 5.53 1.31
N ALA A 57 -13.93 4.89 0.40
CA ALA A 57 -13.99 3.45 0.25
C ALA A 57 -13.52 2.76 1.54
N ASP A 58 -14.26 1.73 1.97
CA ASP A 58 -13.91 0.98 3.17
C ASP A 58 -12.50 0.37 3.05
N PRO A 59 -11.67 0.42 4.10
CA PRO A 59 -10.31 -0.15 4.07
C PRO A 59 -10.26 -1.61 3.65
N GLY A 60 -11.29 -2.40 3.95
CA GLY A 60 -11.42 -3.80 3.52
C GLY A 60 -12.04 -4.01 2.15
N SER A 61 -12.36 -2.94 1.41
CA SER A 61 -12.96 -3.06 0.08
C SER A 61 -11.92 -3.43 -0.98
N HIS A 62 -12.38 -4.07 -2.06
CA HIS A 62 -11.51 -4.36 -3.20
C HIS A 62 -10.92 -3.08 -3.82
N LEU A 63 -11.71 -2.00 -3.86
CA LEU A 63 -11.24 -0.70 -4.35
C LEU A 63 -10.09 -0.17 -3.48
N ALA A 64 -10.23 -0.18 -2.16
CA ALA A 64 -9.17 0.25 -1.26
C ALA A 64 -7.89 -0.60 -1.43
N ALA A 65 -8.03 -1.91 -1.58
CA ALA A 65 -6.91 -2.82 -1.79
C ALA A 65 -6.12 -2.52 -3.08
N VAL A 66 -6.82 -2.31 -4.22
CA VAL A 66 -6.14 -2.01 -5.50
C VAL A 66 -5.57 -0.60 -5.56
N LEU A 67 -6.09 0.33 -4.76
CA LEU A 67 -5.54 1.68 -4.62
C LEU A 67 -4.35 1.75 -3.64
N GLY A 68 -4.01 0.65 -2.97
CA GLY A 68 -2.93 0.61 -1.99
C GLY A 68 -3.26 1.41 -0.72
N ALA A 69 -4.51 1.40 -0.30
CA ALA A 69 -4.93 2.05 0.94
C ALA A 69 -4.11 1.53 2.13
N PRO A 70 -3.81 2.38 3.11
CA PRO A 70 -3.11 1.94 4.30
C PRO A 70 -3.94 0.89 5.06
N TRP A 71 -3.25 0.02 5.79
CA TRP A 71 -3.90 -0.95 6.66
C TRP A 71 -4.79 -0.25 7.68
N GLY A 72 -5.95 -0.83 7.90
CA GLY A 72 -6.81 -0.47 9.02
C GLY A 72 -6.30 -1.09 10.34
N VAL A 73 -6.88 -0.68 11.45
CA VAL A 73 -6.54 -1.23 12.78
C VAL A 73 -6.67 -2.74 12.82
N ALA A 74 -7.71 -3.30 12.18
CA ALA A 74 -7.94 -4.75 12.12
C ALA A 74 -6.79 -5.50 11.44
N ASP A 75 -6.22 -4.95 10.36
CA ASP A 75 -5.10 -5.56 9.64
C ASP A 75 -3.85 -5.62 10.52
N TYR A 76 -3.55 -4.53 11.24
CA TYR A 76 -2.44 -4.49 12.20
C TYR A 76 -2.64 -5.48 13.35
N MET A 77 -3.87 -5.57 13.88
CA MET A 77 -4.18 -6.53 14.95
C MET A 77 -4.04 -7.97 14.45
N MET A 78 -4.52 -8.28 13.25
CA MET A 78 -4.38 -9.60 12.65
C MET A 78 -2.92 -9.98 12.41
N ALA A 79 -2.12 -9.06 11.89
CA ALA A 79 -0.67 -9.26 11.72
C ALA A 79 0.02 -9.55 13.07
N ASN A 80 -0.34 -8.83 14.13
CA ASN A 80 0.17 -9.10 15.47
C ASN A 80 -0.21 -10.50 15.98
N VAL A 81 -1.45 -10.93 15.79
CA VAL A 81 -1.90 -12.27 16.14
C VAL A 81 -1.08 -13.34 15.41
N ILE A 82 -0.89 -13.17 14.10
CA ILE A 82 -0.08 -14.09 13.27
C ILE A 82 1.36 -14.14 13.80
N ASP A 83 1.97 -13.00 14.09
CA ASP A 83 3.34 -12.92 14.59
C ASP A 83 3.49 -13.61 15.95
N LEU A 84 2.53 -13.42 16.86
CA LEU A 84 2.51 -14.07 18.17
C LEU A 84 2.35 -15.59 18.05
N LEU A 85 1.46 -16.05 17.16
CA LEU A 85 1.26 -17.49 16.91
C LEU A 85 2.53 -18.12 16.31
N ASN A 86 3.15 -17.46 15.35
CA ASN A 86 4.40 -17.93 14.74
C ASN A 86 5.53 -18.00 15.77
N ALA A 87 5.67 -16.99 16.61
CA ALA A 87 6.67 -16.97 17.69
C ALA A 87 6.40 -18.08 18.72
N GLY A 88 5.14 -18.25 19.13
CA GLY A 88 4.74 -19.30 20.07
C GLY A 88 4.97 -20.71 19.51
N ASN A 89 4.65 -20.94 18.25
CA ASN A 89 4.89 -22.22 17.57
C ASN A 89 6.39 -22.51 17.43
N TRP A 90 7.18 -21.50 17.08
CA TRP A 90 8.63 -21.62 17.00
C TRP A 90 9.24 -22.00 18.37
N GLN A 91 8.81 -21.37 19.45
CA GLN A 91 9.27 -21.67 20.81
C GLN A 91 8.91 -23.10 21.22
N ARG A 92 7.68 -23.57 20.92
CA ARG A 92 7.23 -24.94 21.23
C ARG A 92 7.96 -26.00 20.41
N GLY A 93 8.40 -25.66 19.20
CA GLY A 93 9.13 -26.58 18.30
C GLY A 93 10.47 -27.04 18.86
N GLY A 94 11.00 -26.40 19.89
CA GLY A 94 12.21 -26.82 20.66
C GLY A 94 13.50 -26.91 19.86
N ASN A 95 13.49 -26.63 18.55
CA ASN A 95 14.69 -26.66 17.72
C ASN A 95 15.44 -25.34 17.82
N LYS A 96 16.47 -25.31 18.66
CA LYS A 96 17.31 -24.11 18.90
C LYS A 96 18.01 -23.58 17.64
N ASN A 97 18.18 -24.43 16.62
CA ASN A 97 18.84 -24.08 15.35
C ASN A 97 17.83 -23.63 14.27
N SER A 98 16.53 -23.67 14.55
CA SER A 98 15.52 -23.17 13.61
C SER A 98 15.56 -21.65 13.54
N PRO A 99 15.57 -21.05 12.35
CA PRO A 99 15.54 -19.61 12.20
C PRO A 99 14.26 -19.02 12.81
N LYS A 100 14.42 -17.87 13.46
CA LYS A 100 13.29 -17.15 14.04
C LYS A 100 12.27 -16.78 12.94
N PRO A 101 10.95 -16.95 13.17
CA PRO A 101 9.95 -16.54 12.19
C PRO A 101 10.04 -15.04 11.92
N LYS A 102 9.94 -14.68 10.65
CA LYS A 102 9.89 -13.27 10.26
C LYS A 102 8.48 -12.73 10.53
N PRO A 103 8.37 -11.49 11.04
CA PRO A 103 7.06 -10.87 11.22
C PRO A 103 6.37 -10.63 9.87
N VAL A 104 5.04 -10.52 9.89
CA VAL A 104 4.23 -10.16 8.72
C VAL A 104 4.67 -8.77 8.24
N PRO A 105 5.03 -8.58 6.96
CA PRO A 105 5.41 -7.28 6.42
C PRO A 105 4.25 -6.27 6.58
N ARG A 106 4.54 -5.09 7.09
CA ARG A 106 3.56 -4.01 7.30
C ARG A 106 3.79 -2.87 6.33
N PRO A 107 2.74 -2.13 5.94
CA PRO A 107 2.92 -0.90 5.18
C PRO A 107 3.86 0.06 5.93
N GLY A 108 4.91 0.51 5.24
CA GLY A 108 5.94 1.37 5.82
C GLY A 108 7.10 0.64 6.50
N ASP A 109 7.06 -0.69 6.62
CA ASP A 109 8.24 -1.45 7.01
C ASP A 109 9.34 -1.25 5.96
N LYS A 110 10.56 -1.07 6.46
CA LYS A 110 11.72 -0.93 5.58
C LYS A 110 11.97 -2.28 4.93
N ASP A 111 11.85 -2.34 3.62
CA ASP A 111 12.30 -3.50 2.87
C ASP A 111 13.82 -3.58 2.99
N GLU A 112 14.34 -4.50 3.80
CA GLU A 112 15.77 -4.73 3.97
C GLU A 112 16.46 -5.16 2.66
N SER A 113 15.69 -5.59 1.64
CA SER A 113 16.20 -5.92 0.32
C SER A 113 16.50 -4.70 -0.55
N VAL A 114 15.93 -3.54 -0.20
CA VAL A 114 16.19 -2.29 -0.92
C VAL A 114 17.50 -1.69 -0.43
N LYS A 115 18.57 -1.88 -1.21
CA LYS A 115 19.82 -1.13 -1.01
C LYS A 115 19.53 0.36 -1.09
N ARG A 116 19.63 1.05 0.04
CA ARG A 116 19.51 2.51 0.05
C ARG A 116 20.76 3.11 -0.57
N PHE A 117 20.58 4.03 -1.47
CA PHE A 117 21.67 4.89 -1.92
C PHE A 117 22.26 5.60 -0.68
N GLY A 118 23.58 5.39 -0.42
CA GLY A 118 24.23 5.92 0.78
C GLY A 118 24.17 5.00 2.01
N ALA A 119 23.79 3.72 1.88
CA ALA A 119 23.82 2.76 2.98
C ALA A 119 25.24 2.44 3.48
N ASP A 120 26.23 2.57 2.60
CA ASP A 120 27.66 2.46 2.91
C ASP A 120 28.31 3.83 2.68
N PRO A 121 28.35 4.71 3.68
CA PRO A 121 29.03 6.00 3.55
C PRO A 121 30.52 5.77 3.32
N ILE A 122 31.06 6.37 2.26
CA ILE A 122 32.49 6.37 1.98
C ILE A 122 33.16 7.24 3.05
N ALA A 123 34.20 6.73 3.69
CA ALA A 123 34.97 7.51 4.63
C ALA A 123 35.53 8.76 3.96
N PRO A 124 35.57 9.92 4.64
CA PRO A 124 36.05 11.17 4.02
C PRO A 124 37.41 11.05 3.35
N GLU A 125 38.30 10.22 3.91
CA GLU A 125 39.64 9.98 3.39
C GLU A 125 39.66 9.19 2.08
N ALA A 126 38.64 8.37 1.82
CA ALA A 126 38.51 7.57 0.60
C ALA A 126 37.69 8.27 -0.49
N PHE A 127 37.08 9.42 -0.18
CA PHE A 127 36.23 10.15 -1.11
C PHE A 127 36.99 10.70 -2.33
N ASP A 128 38.19 11.22 -2.12
CA ASP A 128 39.00 11.80 -3.18
C ASP A 128 39.47 10.72 -4.17
N GLU A 129 39.82 9.53 -3.70
CA GLU A 129 40.15 8.39 -4.58
C GLU A 129 38.94 7.89 -5.36
N TRP A 130 37.78 7.80 -4.72
CA TRP A 130 36.54 7.41 -5.37
C TRP A 130 36.12 8.40 -6.46
N TRP A 131 36.26 9.71 -6.20
CA TRP A 131 35.90 10.78 -7.14
C TRP A 131 36.83 10.83 -8.35
N THR A 132 38.11 10.52 -8.16
CA THR A 132 39.12 10.61 -9.21
C THR A 132 39.13 9.39 -10.15
N ASN A 133 38.67 8.22 -9.68
CA ASN A 133 38.71 6.95 -10.41
C ASN A 133 37.30 6.48 -10.88
N GLY A 134 36.23 7.21 -10.66
CA GLY A 134 34.86 6.96 -11.13
C GLY A 134 34.57 7.82 -12.35
#